data_83d478624e88d428741a1d0dd093745a
#
_entry.id   83d478624e88d428741a1d0dd093745a
#
_cell.length_a   1.000
_cell.length_b   1.000
_cell.length_c   1.000
_cell.angle_alpha   90.00
_cell.angle_beta   90.00
_cell.angle_gamma   90.00
#
_symmetry.space_group_name_H-M   'P 1'
#
loop_
_entity.id
_entity.type
_entity.pdbx_description
1 polymer ?
#
loop_
_entity_poly.entity_id
_entity_poly.type
_entity_poly.pdbx_seq_one_letter_code
_entity_poly.pdbx_strand_id
1 'polypeptide(L)'
;HVIDNINCTNGKINWGIGIGLAGSTYDNDYPEQQTVKNFVVANITGSNCRQLVHVENGKHFVIRNIKASNITPDFSKKAGIDNATVAIYGCDNFVIDNVDMVNSAGMLIGYGVIKGDYLSIPQNFKLNDIRLDNRQLAYKLRGIQISSGNATSFVAITNVEMQRATLELHNKPQHLFLRNINVMQESTTGPALKMNFDLRKDVRGKFMAKNETLLSLANIKAVNEKGQSSVDIDRVDQHVVNTERLNFALPHR
;
A
#
# COMPACT_ATOMS: atom_id res chain seq x y z
N HIS A 1 -18.16 -13.55 -5.65
CA HIS A 1 -18.77 -12.31 -6.14
C HIS A 1 -17.82 -11.60 -7.09
N VAL A 2 -18.35 -10.98 -8.14
CA VAL A 2 -17.55 -10.25 -9.14
C VAL A 2 -18.14 -8.84 -9.30
N ILE A 3 -17.27 -7.83 -9.21
CA ILE A 3 -17.54 -6.43 -9.55
C ILE A 3 -16.66 -6.13 -10.75
N ASP A 4 -17.25 -5.86 -11.89
CA ASP A 4 -16.57 -5.81 -13.17
C ASP A 4 -17.06 -4.68 -14.07
N ASN A 5 -16.16 -4.11 -14.86
CA ASN A 5 -16.47 -3.10 -15.87
C ASN A 5 -17.17 -1.84 -15.31
N ILE A 6 -16.66 -1.28 -14.23
CA ILE A 6 -17.21 -0.08 -13.58
C ILE A 6 -16.40 1.15 -13.97
N ASN A 7 -17.10 2.22 -14.29
CA ASN A 7 -16.52 3.54 -14.49
C ASN A 7 -17.04 4.51 -13.40
N CYS A 8 -16.12 5.02 -12.59
CA CYS A 8 -16.40 5.93 -11.48
C CYS A 8 -15.80 7.30 -11.75
N THR A 9 -16.62 8.34 -11.83
CA THR A 9 -16.15 9.71 -12.09
C THR A 9 -16.77 10.73 -11.14
N ASN A 10 -15.99 11.79 -10.82
CA ASN A 10 -16.44 12.96 -10.06
C ASN A 10 -17.00 12.69 -8.66
N GLY A 11 -16.49 11.67 -8.00
CA GLY A 11 -16.91 11.26 -6.64
C GLY A 11 -16.16 11.96 -5.51
N LYS A 12 -15.88 13.26 -5.57
CA LYS A 12 -15.12 13.97 -4.50
C LYS A 12 -15.97 14.44 -3.31
N ILE A 13 -17.28 14.36 -3.40
CA ILE A 13 -18.18 14.86 -2.37
C ILE A 13 -18.27 13.86 -1.21
N ASN A 14 -18.06 14.33 0.02
CA ASN A 14 -18.11 13.52 1.25
C ASN A 14 -17.08 12.36 1.26
N TRP A 15 -17.54 11.13 1.31
CA TRP A 15 -16.66 9.95 1.31
C TRP A 15 -15.99 9.72 -0.04
N GLY A 16 -16.61 10.08 -1.16
CA GLY A 16 -16.00 10.07 -2.50
C GLY A 16 -15.36 8.74 -2.90
N ILE A 17 -15.99 7.62 -2.54
CA ILE A 17 -15.53 6.27 -2.86
C ILE A 17 -16.23 5.80 -4.12
N GLY A 18 -15.46 5.29 -5.09
CA GLY A 18 -16.00 4.68 -6.29
C GLY A 18 -16.62 3.31 -6.01
N ILE A 19 -15.83 2.39 -5.48
CA ILE A 19 -16.25 1.04 -5.07
C ILE A 19 -15.86 0.86 -3.61
N GLY A 20 -16.84 0.63 -2.75
CA GLY A 20 -16.64 0.35 -1.32
C GLY A 20 -17.10 -1.06 -0.95
N LEU A 21 -16.22 -1.83 -0.36
CA LEU A 21 -16.49 -3.16 0.18
C LEU A 21 -16.04 -3.17 1.63
N ALA A 22 -16.97 -3.18 2.55
CA ALA A 22 -16.66 -3.16 3.96
C ALA A 22 -17.29 -4.35 4.69
N GLY A 23 -16.48 -5.09 5.42
CA GLY A 23 -16.94 -5.97 6.46
C GLY A 23 -17.45 -5.14 7.65
N SER A 24 -18.46 -5.61 8.39
CA SER A 24 -18.92 -4.89 9.55
C SER A 24 -17.86 -4.86 10.65
N THR A 25 -17.65 -3.70 11.22
CA THR A 25 -16.70 -3.51 12.32
C THR A 25 -17.39 -3.28 13.66
N TYR A 26 -18.72 -3.36 13.70
CA TYR A 26 -19.50 -2.87 14.83
C TYR A 26 -20.00 -3.94 15.81
N ASP A 27 -19.82 -5.22 15.49
CA ASP A 27 -20.23 -6.32 16.36
C ASP A 27 -19.06 -7.23 16.69
N ASN A 28 -18.70 -7.33 17.97
CA ASN A 28 -17.56 -8.13 18.43
C ASN A 28 -17.89 -9.62 18.62
N ASP A 29 -19.17 -9.99 18.65
CA ASP A 29 -19.57 -11.34 19.02
C ASP A 29 -19.31 -12.35 17.88
N TYR A 30 -19.21 -11.85 16.63
CA TYR A 30 -19.00 -12.71 15.46
C TYR A 30 -18.04 -12.11 14.41
N PRO A 31 -16.77 -11.83 14.74
CA PRO A 31 -15.86 -11.12 13.82
C PRO A 31 -15.60 -11.88 12.49
N GLU A 32 -15.66 -13.19 12.50
CA GLU A 32 -15.48 -14.02 11.30
C GLU A 32 -16.64 -13.91 10.30
N GLN A 33 -17.85 -13.65 10.77
CA GLN A 33 -19.05 -13.55 9.93
C GLN A 33 -19.14 -12.18 9.24
N GLN A 34 -18.42 -11.20 9.74
CA GLN A 34 -18.47 -9.81 9.27
C GLN A 34 -17.42 -9.47 8.22
N THR A 35 -16.71 -10.45 7.76
CA THR A 35 -15.65 -10.29 6.77
C THR A 35 -16.20 -10.42 5.35
N VAL A 36 -15.87 -9.47 4.47
CA VAL A 36 -16.14 -9.61 3.04
C VAL A 36 -15.18 -10.63 2.45
N LYS A 37 -15.68 -11.69 1.82
CA LYS A 37 -14.86 -12.82 1.36
C LYS A 37 -15.13 -13.22 -0.09
N ASN A 38 -14.09 -13.79 -0.72
CA ASN A 38 -14.21 -14.49 -2.00
C ASN A 38 -14.80 -13.62 -3.11
N PHE A 39 -14.14 -12.50 -3.42
CA PHE A 39 -14.60 -11.60 -4.46
C PHE A 39 -13.47 -11.18 -5.42
N VAL A 40 -13.87 -10.70 -6.57
CA VAL A 40 -13.01 -10.08 -7.56
C VAL A 40 -13.53 -8.69 -7.89
N VAL A 41 -12.65 -7.69 -7.89
CA VAL A 41 -12.89 -6.36 -8.44
C VAL A 41 -12.00 -6.21 -9.66
N ALA A 42 -12.58 -6.06 -10.84
CA ALA A 42 -11.82 -6.06 -12.07
C ALA A 42 -12.30 -5.01 -13.08
N ASN A 43 -11.38 -4.57 -13.96
CA ASN A 43 -11.69 -3.68 -15.08
C ASN A 43 -12.37 -2.38 -14.63
N ILE A 44 -11.76 -1.71 -13.64
CA ILE A 44 -12.30 -0.47 -13.07
C ILE A 44 -11.54 0.71 -13.64
N THR A 45 -12.29 1.67 -14.14
CA THR A 45 -11.76 2.96 -14.57
C THR A 45 -12.32 4.05 -13.64
N GLY A 46 -11.49 4.99 -13.25
CA GLY A 46 -11.99 6.07 -12.40
C GLY A 46 -11.19 7.35 -12.45
N SER A 47 -11.89 8.45 -12.22
CA SER A 47 -11.25 9.76 -12.15
C SER A 47 -11.97 10.70 -11.21
N ASN A 48 -11.21 11.67 -10.67
CA ASN A 48 -11.74 12.71 -9.78
C ASN A 48 -12.53 12.16 -8.58
N CYS A 49 -12.16 10.99 -8.08
CA CYS A 49 -12.64 10.41 -6.82
C CYS A 49 -11.64 10.67 -5.71
N ARG A 50 -12.05 10.50 -4.47
CA ARG A 50 -11.14 10.49 -3.32
C ARG A 50 -10.44 9.12 -3.19
N GLN A 51 -11.21 8.06 -3.30
CA GLN A 51 -10.73 6.68 -3.39
C GLN A 51 -11.48 5.97 -4.52
N LEU A 52 -10.77 5.23 -5.34
CA LEU A 52 -11.44 4.50 -6.43
C LEU A 52 -11.92 3.14 -5.97
N VAL A 53 -11.07 2.38 -5.28
CA VAL A 53 -11.43 1.10 -4.66
C VAL A 53 -11.07 1.15 -3.19
N HIS A 54 -12.01 0.79 -2.33
CA HIS A 54 -11.87 0.74 -0.89
C HIS A 54 -12.35 -0.61 -0.35
N VAL A 55 -11.51 -1.29 0.43
CA VAL A 55 -11.85 -2.58 1.06
C VAL A 55 -11.46 -2.55 2.52
N GLU A 56 -12.41 -2.86 3.39
CA GLU A 56 -12.18 -3.04 4.83
C GLU A 56 -12.53 -4.46 5.26
N ASN A 57 -11.67 -5.06 6.08
CA ASN A 57 -11.85 -6.40 6.65
C ASN A 57 -12.21 -7.47 5.59
N GLY A 58 -11.50 -7.43 4.46
CA GLY A 58 -11.67 -8.37 3.36
C GLY A 58 -10.72 -9.56 3.45
N LYS A 59 -11.15 -10.73 2.97
CA LYS A 59 -10.32 -11.94 2.86
C LYS A 59 -10.50 -12.63 1.51
N HIS A 60 -9.42 -13.21 0.99
CA HIS A 60 -9.43 -14.03 -0.22
C HIS A 60 -10.03 -13.30 -1.43
N PHE A 61 -9.38 -12.23 -1.87
CA PHE A 61 -9.87 -11.44 -3.00
C PHE A 61 -8.78 -11.02 -3.97
N VAL A 62 -9.21 -10.61 -5.15
CA VAL A 62 -8.36 -10.05 -6.19
C VAL A 62 -8.92 -8.71 -6.64
N ILE A 63 -8.03 -7.70 -6.74
CA ILE A 63 -8.30 -6.43 -7.41
C ILE A 63 -7.38 -6.37 -8.61
N ARG A 64 -7.91 -6.16 -9.82
CA ARG A 64 -7.09 -6.16 -11.03
C ARG A 64 -7.60 -5.25 -12.13
N ASN A 65 -6.70 -4.86 -13.03
CA ASN A 65 -7.01 -4.03 -14.21
C ASN A 65 -7.67 -2.71 -13.80
N ILE A 66 -6.98 -1.94 -12.99
CA ILE A 66 -7.45 -0.63 -12.52
C ILE A 66 -6.77 0.47 -13.33
N LYS A 67 -7.54 1.40 -13.87
CA LYS A 67 -7.04 2.62 -14.48
C LYS A 67 -7.58 3.83 -13.75
N ALA A 68 -6.70 4.65 -13.22
CA ALA A 68 -7.06 5.80 -12.41
C ALA A 68 -6.40 7.09 -12.88
N SER A 69 -7.14 8.16 -12.86
CA SER A 69 -6.60 9.49 -13.12
C SER A 69 -7.16 10.53 -12.17
N ASN A 70 -6.30 11.46 -11.73
CA ASN A 70 -6.71 12.58 -10.88
C ASN A 70 -7.42 12.14 -9.57
N ILE A 71 -6.96 11.05 -8.97
CA ILE A 71 -7.38 10.65 -7.63
C ILE A 71 -6.62 11.51 -6.63
N THR A 72 -7.20 12.65 -6.27
CA THR A 72 -6.53 13.69 -5.52
C THR A 72 -7.31 14.11 -4.28
N PRO A 73 -6.64 14.68 -3.27
CA PRO A 73 -7.32 15.22 -2.09
C PRO A 73 -8.33 16.31 -2.47
N ASP A 74 -9.38 16.40 -1.69
CA ASP A 74 -10.19 17.60 -1.65
C ASP A 74 -9.52 18.60 -0.68
N PHE A 75 -8.73 19.50 -1.23
CA PHE A 75 -8.01 20.52 -0.45
C PHE A 75 -8.93 21.51 0.27
N SER A 76 -10.21 21.56 -0.06
CA SER A 76 -11.19 22.41 0.61
C SER A 76 -11.61 21.89 1.98
N LYS A 77 -11.33 20.62 2.28
CA LYS A 77 -11.72 19.98 3.54
C LYS A 77 -10.51 19.66 4.41
N LYS A 78 -10.56 20.11 5.67
CA LYS A 78 -9.57 19.77 6.71
C LYS A 78 -9.64 18.32 7.20
N ALA A 79 -10.55 17.53 6.71
CA ALA A 79 -10.77 16.17 7.21
C ALA A 79 -9.68 15.22 6.73
N GLY A 80 -8.98 14.62 7.67
CA GLY A 80 -7.90 13.63 7.48
C GLY A 80 -8.39 12.29 6.93
N ILE A 81 -9.16 12.33 5.86
CA ILE A 81 -9.57 11.11 5.18
C ILE A 81 -8.55 10.82 4.08
N ASP A 82 -7.92 9.68 4.16
CA ASP A 82 -6.87 9.27 3.25
C ASP A 82 -7.36 9.16 1.80
N ASN A 83 -6.57 9.75 0.91
CA ASN A 83 -6.78 9.59 -0.53
C ASN A 83 -5.93 8.44 -1.03
N ALA A 84 -6.51 7.61 -1.86
CA ALA A 84 -5.78 6.53 -2.52
C ALA A 84 -6.56 6.04 -3.75
N THR A 85 -5.86 5.59 -4.76
CA THR A 85 -6.51 4.84 -5.86
C THR A 85 -7.08 3.54 -5.30
N VAL A 86 -6.28 2.80 -4.52
CA VAL A 86 -6.72 1.59 -3.83
C VAL A 86 -6.41 1.73 -2.34
N ALA A 87 -7.43 1.67 -1.50
CA ALA A 87 -7.34 1.72 -0.05
C ALA A 87 -7.78 0.37 0.55
N ILE A 88 -6.89 -0.26 1.29
CA ILE A 88 -7.09 -1.58 1.90
C ILE A 88 -6.86 -1.46 3.40
N TYR A 89 -7.82 -1.87 4.19
CA TYR A 89 -7.73 -1.80 5.64
C TYR A 89 -8.03 -3.15 6.29
N GLY A 90 -7.06 -3.69 7.01
CA GLY A 90 -7.23 -4.91 7.80
C GLY A 90 -7.58 -6.16 7.01
N CYS A 91 -7.08 -6.29 5.79
CA CYS A 91 -7.40 -7.39 4.89
C CYS A 91 -6.33 -8.48 4.91
N ASP A 92 -6.71 -9.69 4.53
CA ASP A 92 -5.85 -10.86 4.50
C ASP A 92 -6.05 -11.69 3.22
N ASN A 93 -4.97 -12.31 2.74
CA ASN A 93 -4.97 -13.17 1.55
C ASN A 93 -5.54 -12.47 0.30
N PHE A 94 -4.84 -11.45 -0.19
CA PHE A 94 -5.31 -10.73 -1.37
C PHE A 94 -4.20 -10.47 -2.40
N VAL A 95 -4.63 -10.21 -3.61
CA VAL A 95 -3.77 -9.81 -4.73
C VAL A 95 -4.30 -8.50 -5.33
N ILE A 96 -3.40 -7.55 -5.57
CA ILE A 96 -3.66 -6.36 -6.39
C ILE A 96 -2.73 -6.45 -7.60
N ASP A 97 -3.29 -6.43 -8.80
CA ASP A 97 -2.57 -6.69 -10.03
C ASP A 97 -2.98 -5.74 -11.15
N ASN A 98 -2.02 -5.30 -11.95
CA ASN A 98 -2.22 -4.42 -13.10
C ASN A 98 -3.00 -3.14 -12.75
N VAL A 99 -2.34 -2.22 -12.09
CA VAL A 99 -2.89 -0.91 -11.69
C VAL A 99 -2.10 0.21 -12.34
N ASP A 100 -2.76 1.02 -13.13
CA ASP A 100 -2.21 2.17 -13.84
C ASP A 100 -2.82 3.47 -13.31
N MET A 101 -1.96 4.37 -12.83
CA MET A 101 -2.35 5.58 -12.13
C MET A 101 -1.63 6.80 -12.70
N VAL A 102 -2.38 7.81 -13.07
CA VAL A 102 -1.82 9.08 -13.56
C VAL A 102 -2.34 10.23 -12.71
N ASN A 103 -1.43 11.11 -12.27
CA ASN A 103 -1.77 12.27 -11.44
C ASN A 103 -2.64 11.90 -10.23
N SER A 104 -2.30 10.81 -9.56
CA SER A 104 -3.18 10.19 -8.58
C SER A 104 -2.43 9.85 -7.29
N ALA A 105 -3.14 9.89 -6.17
CA ALA A 105 -2.70 9.22 -4.96
C ALA A 105 -2.63 7.70 -5.24
N GLY A 106 -1.54 7.07 -4.87
CA GLY A 106 -1.27 5.66 -5.14
C GLY A 106 -2.12 4.71 -4.30
N MET A 107 -1.45 3.87 -3.50
CA MET A 107 -2.14 2.86 -2.69
C MET A 107 -1.90 3.10 -1.20
N LEU A 108 -2.91 2.79 -0.40
CA LEU A 108 -2.82 2.74 1.05
C LEU A 108 -3.24 1.34 1.52
N ILE A 109 -2.30 0.63 2.14
CA ILE A 109 -2.58 -0.65 2.78
C ILE A 109 -2.29 -0.47 4.27
N GLY A 110 -3.32 -0.50 5.08
CA GLY A 110 -3.26 -0.12 6.49
C GLY A 110 -4.08 -1.02 7.39
N TYR A 111 -4.07 -0.68 8.67
CA TYR A 111 -4.84 -1.38 9.68
C TYR A 111 -6.33 -1.10 9.51
N GLY A 112 -7.14 -2.15 9.66
CA GLY A 112 -8.58 -2.02 9.83
C GLY A 112 -8.93 -1.83 11.30
N VAL A 113 -9.93 -1.04 11.56
CA VAL A 113 -10.49 -0.88 12.91
C VAL A 113 -11.60 -1.88 13.12
N ILE A 114 -11.42 -2.78 14.08
CA ILE A 114 -12.50 -3.63 14.59
C ILE A 114 -12.94 -3.01 15.92
N LYS A 115 -14.22 -3.00 16.19
CA LYS A 115 -14.80 -2.43 17.42
C LYS A 115 -14.09 -2.96 18.66
N GLY A 116 -13.75 -2.06 19.57
CA GLY A 116 -12.94 -2.36 20.75
C GLY A 116 -11.45 -2.31 20.46
N ASP A 117 -10.67 -3.13 21.15
CA ASP A 117 -9.21 -3.12 21.08
C ASP A 117 -8.60 -3.97 19.96
N TYR A 118 -9.41 -4.50 19.06
CA TYR A 118 -8.93 -5.35 17.99
C TYR A 118 -8.62 -4.54 16.74
N LEU A 119 -7.35 -4.62 16.31
CA LEU A 119 -6.93 -4.13 15.01
C LEU A 119 -6.75 -5.31 14.07
N SER A 120 -7.41 -5.26 12.94
CA SER A 120 -7.11 -6.15 11.84
C SER A 120 -5.87 -5.65 11.10
N ILE A 121 -4.88 -6.49 10.92
CA ILE A 121 -3.59 -6.16 10.33
C ILE A 121 -3.55 -6.73 8.91
N PRO A 122 -3.16 -5.94 7.88
CA PRO A 122 -2.98 -6.46 6.55
C PRO A 122 -1.89 -7.53 6.53
N GLN A 123 -2.16 -8.68 5.95
CA GLN A 123 -1.21 -9.78 5.87
C GLN A 123 -1.43 -10.66 4.64
N ASN A 124 -0.41 -11.41 4.25
CA ASN A 124 -0.48 -12.38 3.16
C ASN A 124 -0.98 -11.80 1.86
N PHE A 125 -0.26 -10.83 1.28
CA PHE A 125 -0.71 -10.21 0.05
C PHE A 125 0.39 -10.03 -0.99
N LYS A 126 -0.05 -9.84 -2.22
CA LYS A 126 0.80 -9.53 -3.36
C LYS A 126 0.33 -8.26 -4.07
N LEU A 127 1.27 -7.37 -4.38
CA LEU A 127 1.12 -6.28 -5.33
C LEU A 127 1.96 -6.60 -6.57
N ASN A 128 1.37 -6.52 -7.75
CA ASN A 128 2.06 -6.81 -8.99
C ASN A 128 1.65 -5.88 -10.11
N ASP A 129 2.58 -5.52 -10.98
CA ASP A 129 2.39 -4.67 -12.15
C ASP A 129 1.68 -3.34 -11.80
N ILE A 130 2.36 -2.51 -11.01
CA ILE A 130 1.84 -1.24 -10.53
C ILE A 130 2.59 -0.10 -11.19
N ARG A 131 1.87 0.81 -11.82
CA ARG A 131 2.42 2.03 -12.43
C ARG A 131 1.78 3.26 -11.83
N LEU A 132 2.59 4.26 -11.53
CA LEU A 132 2.15 5.56 -11.04
C LEU A 132 2.99 6.69 -11.65
N ASP A 133 2.35 7.56 -12.40
CA ASP A 133 2.99 8.74 -12.98
C ASP A 133 2.40 10.04 -12.44
N ASN A 134 3.15 10.72 -11.59
CA ASN A 134 2.77 11.99 -10.98
C ASN A 134 3.63 13.18 -11.46
N ARG A 135 4.37 13.03 -12.57
CA ARG A 135 5.29 14.08 -13.06
C ARG A 135 4.62 15.40 -13.39
N GLN A 136 3.34 15.39 -13.75
CA GLN A 136 2.59 16.59 -14.10
C GLN A 136 1.98 17.34 -12.91
N LEU A 137 2.04 16.77 -11.70
CA LEU A 137 1.47 17.43 -10.51
C LEU A 137 2.40 18.52 -9.98
N ALA A 138 1.81 19.63 -9.54
CA ALA A 138 2.53 20.69 -8.86
C ALA A 138 2.83 20.39 -7.38
N TYR A 139 2.26 19.33 -6.83
CA TYR A 139 2.35 18.94 -5.42
C TYR A 139 2.57 17.45 -5.26
N LYS A 140 3.07 17.05 -4.09
CA LYS A 140 3.30 15.65 -3.75
C LYS A 140 2.00 14.93 -3.40
N LEU A 141 1.80 13.77 -3.99
CA LEU A 141 0.80 12.80 -3.55
C LEU A 141 1.45 11.57 -2.93
N ARG A 142 0.66 10.82 -2.19
CA ARG A 142 1.07 9.50 -1.68
C ARG A 142 1.38 8.57 -2.85
N GLY A 143 2.50 7.87 -2.75
CA GLY A 143 2.82 6.75 -3.61
C GLY A 143 2.15 5.46 -3.11
N ILE A 144 2.93 4.42 -2.86
CA ILE A 144 2.45 3.21 -2.19
C ILE A 144 2.90 3.27 -0.73
N GLN A 145 1.94 3.25 0.18
CA GLN A 145 2.19 3.19 1.61
C GLN A 145 1.61 1.89 2.18
N ILE A 146 2.47 1.11 2.82
CA ILE A 146 2.10 -0.18 3.40
C ILE A 146 2.44 -0.17 4.88
N SER A 147 1.44 -0.44 5.70
CA SER A 147 1.57 -0.68 7.13
C SER A 147 1.12 -2.11 7.41
N SER A 148 2.05 -3.05 7.28
CA SER A 148 1.83 -4.47 7.54
C SER A 148 2.75 -4.91 8.67
N GLY A 149 2.26 -5.51 9.71
CA GLY A 149 3.06 -5.71 10.91
C GLY A 149 2.72 -6.92 11.75
N ASN A 150 2.45 -8.05 11.13
CA ASN A 150 2.32 -9.27 11.89
C ASN A 150 3.49 -10.23 11.61
N ALA A 151 3.91 -10.91 12.66
CA ALA A 151 4.96 -11.92 12.68
C ALA A 151 4.80 -13.05 11.66
N THR A 152 3.63 -13.26 11.12
CA THR A 152 3.31 -14.35 10.19
C THR A 152 2.96 -13.88 8.79
N SER A 153 3.11 -12.61 8.49
CA SER A 153 2.66 -12.06 7.22
C SER A 153 3.69 -12.25 6.10
N PHE A 154 3.19 -12.64 4.95
CA PHE A 154 3.89 -12.68 3.69
C PHE A 154 3.49 -11.48 2.84
N VAL A 155 4.48 -10.69 2.40
CA VAL A 155 4.27 -9.54 1.51
C VAL A 155 5.17 -9.67 0.29
N ALA A 156 4.59 -9.65 -0.89
CA ALA A 156 5.32 -9.62 -2.14
C ALA A 156 4.93 -8.37 -2.95
N ILE A 157 5.92 -7.60 -3.39
CA ILE A 157 5.73 -6.43 -4.25
C ILE A 157 6.63 -6.61 -5.46
N THR A 158 6.02 -6.70 -6.63
CA THR A 158 6.74 -7.02 -7.86
C THR A 158 6.31 -6.12 -9.00
N ASN A 159 7.26 -5.80 -9.90
CA ASN A 159 7.00 -5.05 -11.12
C ASN A 159 6.33 -3.69 -10.85
N VAL A 160 7.02 -2.84 -10.10
CA VAL A 160 6.53 -1.50 -9.73
C VAL A 160 7.34 -0.44 -10.44
N GLU A 161 6.65 0.46 -11.11
CA GLU A 161 7.22 1.66 -11.71
C GLU A 161 6.50 2.90 -11.21
N MET A 162 7.22 3.78 -10.53
CA MET A 162 6.63 5.02 -10.00
C MET A 162 7.50 6.23 -10.31
N GLN A 163 6.86 7.28 -10.73
CA GLN A 163 7.47 8.57 -11.03
C GLN A 163 6.89 9.66 -10.12
N ARG A 164 7.79 10.38 -9.43
CA ARG A 164 7.46 11.41 -8.45
C ARG A 164 6.58 10.87 -7.32
N ALA A 165 6.98 9.75 -6.76
CA ALA A 165 6.27 9.03 -5.71
C ALA A 165 7.23 8.32 -4.78
N THR A 166 6.76 7.88 -3.62
CA THR A 166 7.51 7.09 -2.64
C THR A 166 6.90 5.71 -2.48
N LEU A 167 7.72 4.67 -2.48
CA LEU A 167 7.35 3.37 -1.92
C LEU A 167 7.72 3.36 -0.44
N GLU A 168 6.73 3.31 0.43
CA GLU A 168 6.89 3.42 1.88
C GLU A 168 6.37 2.16 2.57
N LEU A 169 7.27 1.46 3.25
CA LEU A 169 6.99 0.22 3.96
C LEU A 169 7.20 0.43 5.46
N HIS A 170 6.13 0.32 6.21
CA HIS A 170 6.14 0.37 7.66
C HIS A 170 5.86 -1.01 8.23
N ASN A 171 6.56 -1.38 9.28
CA ASN A 171 6.45 -2.65 9.98
C ASN A 171 7.17 -3.82 9.32
N LYS A 172 7.31 -4.88 10.09
CA LYS A 172 8.04 -6.11 9.71
C LYS A 172 7.06 -7.22 9.33
N PRO A 173 6.80 -7.48 8.05
CA PRO A 173 6.26 -8.79 7.68
C PRO A 173 7.31 -9.87 7.96
N GLN A 174 6.89 -11.10 8.22
CA GLN A 174 7.83 -12.21 8.38
C GLN A 174 8.62 -12.46 7.08
N HIS A 175 7.96 -12.34 5.94
CA HIS A 175 8.58 -12.46 4.63
C HIS A 175 8.25 -11.24 3.78
N LEU A 176 9.28 -10.54 3.32
CA LEU A 176 9.16 -9.42 2.39
C LEU A 176 9.95 -9.69 1.11
N PHE A 177 9.25 -9.73 -0.02
CA PHE A 177 9.84 -9.87 -1.34
C PHE A 177 9.61 -8.59 -2.15
N LEU A 178 10.68 -7.92 -2.53
CA LEU A 178 10.67 -6.80 -3.46
C LEU A 178 11.42 -7.20 -4.72
N ARG A 179 10.79 -7.13 -5.87
CA ARG A 179 11.43 -7.47 -7.15
C ARG A 179 10.99 -6.57 -8.28
N ASN A 180 11.95 -6.14 -9.11
CA ASN A 180 11.70 -5.26 -10.25
C ASN A 180 11.01 -3.96 -9.82
N ILE A 181 11.61 -3.24 -8.91
CA ILE A 181 11.10 -1.97 -8.36
C ILE A 181 11.89 -0.82 -8.97
N ASN A 182 11.23 0.08 -9.66
CA ASN A 182 11.80 1.30 -10.21
C ASN A 182 11.00 2.51 -9.69
N VAL A 183 11.59 3.27 -8.79
CA VAL A 183 10.93 4.42 -8.16
C VAL A 183 11.80 5.66 -8.27
N MET A 184 11.22 6.76 -8.72
CA MET A 184 11.83 8.07 -8.74
C MET A 184 11.01 9.06 -7.91
N GLN A 185 11.70 9.83 -7.06
CA GLN A 185 11.11 10.90 -6.26
C GLN A 185 12.00 12.15 -6.33
N GLU A 186 11.40 13.30 -6.22
CA GLU A 186 12.16 14.56 -6.11
C GLU A 186 12.88 14.65 -4.75
N SER A 187 14.12 15.07 -4.76
CA SER A 187 14.97 15.13 -3.55
C SER A 187 14.40 16.07 -2.45
N THR A 188 13.65 17.08 -2.85
CA THR A 188 13.01 18.00 -1.92
C THR A 188 11.77 17.46 -1.23
N THR A 189 11.24 16.33 -1.69
CA THR A 189 9.97 15.78 -1.20
C THR A 189 10.11 14.51 -0.38
N GLY A 190 11.33 13.99 -0.22
CA GLY A 190 11.65 12.81 0.57
C GLY A 190 12.25 11.67 -0.24
N PRO A 191 12.48 10.50 0.35
CA PRO A 191 13.08 9.36 -0.33
C PRO A 191 12.14 8.72 -1.35
N ALA A 192 12.73 8.09 -2.38
CA ALA A 192 12.00 7.26 -3.34
C ALA A 192 11.56 5.94 -2.71
N LEU A 193 12.44 5.32 -1.91
CA LEU A 193 12.15 4.11 -1.15
C LEU A 193 12.37 4.39 0.34
N LYS A 194 11.35 4.11 1.15
CA LYS A 194 11.44 4.19 2.60
C LYS A 194 11.02 2.87 3.23
N MET A 195 11.89 2.31 4.06
CA MET A 195 11.62 1.08 4.81
C MET A 195 11.87 1.33 6.29
N ASN A 196 10.82 1.31 7.09
CA ASN A 196 10.91 1.45 8.54
C ASN A 196 10.55 0.13 9.21
N PHE A 197 11.56 -0.60 9.64
CA PHE A 197 11.43 -1.91 10.28
C PHE A 197 11.56 -1.87 11.82
N ASP A 198 11.81 -0.72 12.42
CA ASP A 198 12.03 -0.60 13.87
C ASP A 198 10.75 -0.33 14.67
N LEU A 199 9.65 -0.91 14.28
CA LEU A 199 8.47 -0.84 15.12
C LEU A 199 8.55 -1.90 16.23
N ARG A 200 9.09 -1.48 17.37
CA ARG A 200 9.12 -2.30 18.59
C ARG A 200 7.76 -2.40 19.26
N LYS A 201 6.81 -1.59 18.84
CA LYS A 201 5.45 -1.54 19.38
C LYS A 201 4.45 -1.63 18.27
N ASP A 202 3.40 -2.39 18.49
CA ASP A 202 2.23 -2.33 17.62
C ASP A 202 1.52 -0.97 17.77
N VAL A 203 0.51 -0.72 16.96
CA VAL A 203 -0.27 0.53 17.01
C VAL A 203 -0.96 0.79 18.36
N ARG A 204 -1.02 -0.20 19.24
CA ARG A 204 -1.53 -0.09 20.63
C ARG A 204 -0.43 0.18 21.63
N GLY A 205 0.81 0.34 21.19
CA GLY A 205 1.96 0.50 22.05
C GLY A 205 2.44 -0.77 22.74
N LYS A 206 1.93 -1.95 22.37
CA LYS A 206 2.42 -3.24 22.87
C LYS A 206 3.71 -3.63 22.16
N PHE A 207 4.67 -4.16 22.88
CA PHE A 207 5.90 -4.66 22.29
C PHE A 207 5.59 -5.85 21.38
N MET A 208 6.02 -5.74 20.14
CA MET A 208 5.98 -6.87 19.21
C MET A 208 7.14 -7.82 19.51
N ALA A 209 6.89 -9.12 19.39
CA ALA A 209 7.96 -10.10 19.48
C ALA A 209 9.05 -9.78 18.45
N LYS A 210 10.32 -10.03 18.79
CA LYS A 210 11.45 -9.95 17.84
C LYS A 210 11.26 -11.03 16.79
N ASN A 211 10.56 -10.72 15.73
CA ASN A 211 10.47 -11.62 14.59
C ASN A 211 11.48 -11.21 13.55
N GLU A 212 12.20 -12.18 13.08
CA GLU A 212 13.17 -12.04 12.02
C GLU A 212 12.42 -11.88 10.70
N THR A 213 12.65 -10.80 9.99
CA THR A 213 12.11 -10.61 8.65
C THR A 213 13.04 -11.28 7.64
N LEU A 214 12.54 -12.24 6.90
CA LEU A 214 13.20 -12.74 5.71
C LEU A 214 13.02 -11.74 4.58
N LEU A 215 14.08 -11.04 4.25
CA LEU A 215 14.09 -9.98 3.24
C LEU A 215 14.74 -10.48 1.95
N SER A 216 13.99 -10.47 0.85
CA SER A 216 14.50 -10.75 -0.48
C SER A 216 14.31 -9.53 -1.38
N LEU A 217 15.42 -8.94 -1.83
CA LEU A 217 15.47 -7.74 -2.65
C LEU A 217 16.16 -8.05 -3.98
N ALA A 218 15.48 -7.90 -5.09
CA ALA A 218 16.05 -8.14 -6.39
C ALA A 218 15.67 -7.07 -7.41
N ASN A 219 16.66 -6.55 -8.14
CA ASN A 219 16.46 -5.58 -9.20
C ASN A 219 15.68 -4.33 -8.73
N ILE A 220 16.23 -3.62 -7.76
CA ILE A 220 15.61 -2.43 -7.17
C ILE A 220 16.42 -1.19 -7.55
N LYS A 221 15.73 -0.21 -8.13
CA LYS A 221 16.24 1.11 -8.44
C LYS A 221 15.35 2.16 -7.76
N ALA A 222 15.90 2.85 -6.77
CA ALA A 222 15.26 3.95 -6.09
C ALA A 222 16.17 5.20 -6.17
N VAL A 223 15.73 6.20 -6.92
CA VAL A 223 16.56 7.36 -7.26
C VAL A 223 15.80 8.68 -7.08
N ASN A 224 16.58 9.77 -6.93
CA ASN A 224 16.03 11.12 -7.07
C ASN A 224 15.99 11.55 -8.56
N GLU A 225 15.53 12.76 -8.82
CA GLU A 225 15.47 13.36 -10.15
C GLU A 225 16.83 13.52 -10.85
N LYS A 226 17.91 13.47 -10.07
CA LYS A 226 19.31 13.52 -10.57
C LYS A 226 19.91 12.12 -10.81
N GLY A 227 19.12 11.07 -10.63
CA GLY A 227 19.56 9.70 -10.76
C GLY A 227 20.40 9.18 -9.59
N GLN A 228 20.52 9.93 -8.50
CA GLN A 228 21.23 9.52 -7.31
C GLN A 228 20.36 8.60 -6.45
N SER A 229 20.97 7.70 -5.69
CA SER A 229 20.26 6.84 -4.74
C SER A 229 19.41 7.68 -3.77
N SER A 230 18.15 7.32 -3.61
CA SER A 230 17.17 8.02 -2.78
C SER A 230 16.42 7.03 -1.90
N VAL A 231 17.09 6.58 -0.85
CA VAL A 231 16.64 5.48 0.01
C VAL A 231 16.78 5.89 1.47
N ASP A 232 15.76 5.62 2.26
CA ASP A 232 15.75 5.75 3.71
C ASP A 232 15.34 4.40 4.29
N ILE A 233 16.30 3.68 4.87
CA ILE A 233 16.09 2.38 5.48
C ILE A 233 16.50 2.46 6.93
N ASP A 234 15.52 2.40 7.81
CA ASP A 234 15.74 2.35 9.24
C ASP A 234 15.88 0.89 9.68
N ARG A 235 17.10 0.51 10.05
CA ARG A 235 17.51 -0.78 10.62
C ARG A 235 17.03 -2.02 9.86
N VAL A 236 17.91 -2.58 9.07
CA VAL A 236 17.79 -3.98 8.61
C VAL A 236 18.44 -4.88 9.65
N ASP A 237 17.64 -5.64 10.40
CA ASP A 237 18.16 -6.75 11.21
C ASP A 237 18.80 -7.80 10.28
N GLN A 238 19.82 -8.52 10.78
CA GLN A 238 20.82 -9.31 10.03
C GLN A 238 20.31 -10.47 9.14
N HIS A 239 19.02 -10.61 8.95
CA HIS A 239 18.44 -11.73 8.17
C HIS A 239 18.05 -11.33 6.73
N VAL A 240 18.92 -10.59 6.05
CA VAL A 240 18.79 -10.38 4.61
C VAL A 240 19.17 -11.68 3.91
N VAL A 241 18.19 -12.37 3.38
CA VAL A 241 18.39 -13.71 2.83
C VAL A 241 18.90 -13.67 1.40
N ASN A 242 18.54 -12.65 0.62
CA ASN A 242 18.97 -12.54 -0.76
C ASN A 242 18.92 -11.10 -1.27
N THR A 243 20.04 -10.61 -1.85
CA THR A 243 20.10 -9.30 -2.51
C THR A 243 20.72 -9.43 -3.89
N GLU A 244 20.05 -8.91 -4.89
CA GLU A 244 20.53 -8.89 -6.26
C GLU A 244 20.22 -7.54 -6.93
N ARG A 245 21.25 -6.90 -7.52
CA ARG A 245 21.12 -5.68 -8.32
C ARG A 245 20.38 -4.53 -7.61
N LEU A 246 20.92 -4.09 -6.49
CA LEU A 246 20.46 -2.90 -5.79
C LEU A 246 21.28 -1.69 -6.22
N ASN A 247 20.65 -0.54 -6.37
CA ASN A 247 21.36 0.74 -6.60
C ASN A 247 21.75 1.46 -5.30
N PHE A 248 21.65 0.80 -4.17
CA PHE A 248 21.98 1.32 -2.84
C PHE A 248 22.61 0.24 -1.96
N ALA A 249 23.31 0.66 -0.91
CA ALA A 249 23.82 -0.24 0.11
C ALA A 249 22.77 -0.41 1.21
N LEU A 250 22.63 -1.63 1.73
CA LEU A 250 21.85 -1.86 2.92
C LEU A 250 22.64 -1.39 4.15
N PRO A 251 22.00 -0.73 5.13
CA PRO A 251 22.66 -0.38 6.37
C PRO A 251 23.02 -1.66 7.13
N HIS A 252 24.31 -1.88 7.29
CA HIS A 252 24.83 -2.92 8.18
C HIS A 252 24.85 -2.38 9.62
N ARG A 253 24.50 -3.22 10.58
CA ARG A 253 24.79 -2.95 12.00
C ARG A 253 26.25 -3.16 12.31
#